data_ac162c51bd5e50997feafdd1540ee996
#
_entry.id   ac162c51bd5e50997feafdd1540ee996
#
_cell.length_a   1.000
_cell.length_b   1.000
_cell.length_c   1.000
_cell.angle_alpha   90.00
_cell.angle_beta   90.00
_cell.angle_gamma   90.00
#
_symmetry.space_group_name_H-M   'P 1'
#
loop_
_entity.id
_entity.type
_entity.pdbx_description
1 polymer ?
#
loop_
_entity_poly.entity_id
_entity_poly.type
_entity_poly.pdbx_seq_one_letter_code
_entity_poly.pdbx_strand_id
1 'polypeptide(L)'
;NDTYRVGAVEDGKRGGFGRVVTVVRELQAQGREVRILHGGDFLYPSLESQIWNGMQMVDAMNYLDDLAPMYVTLGNHELDRRTPEHVINAVAASRFDWISDNVRFRTGDPDVDAALQSAFIFDAAGKRFGVFSVTLHAEDGGNARDYAPTDGNYLAVARRAIETLESTGVDVIIGLTHVHLWTDVEMARLKAEYPKLAFIVGGHEHEPQFVAGSPAQAPVMKGASNARVIWSIDVSFDGEGLPVVDADVMEMGVGIEPDPDYAELDRKWRGQLLEKFPFLDARVGTAAFPMDATEETVRNRETAWGNFIVDQMLMAFGEPTADFAFINSGSLRIDDYI
;
A
#
# COMPACT_ATOMS: atom_id res chain seq x y z
N ASN A 1 -2.33 0.30 2.23
CA ASN A 1 -0.95 0.43 1.73
C ASN A 1 -0.13 -0.82 2.04
N ASP A 2 0.90 -1.06 1.22
CA ASP A 2 1.91 -2.10 1.47
C ASP A 2 1.29 -3.48 1.71
N THR A 3 0.43 -3.90 0.80
CA THR A 3 -0.35 -5.13 0.93
C THR A 3 0.18 -6.19 -0.02
N TYR A 4 0.85 -7.19 0.50
CA TYR A 4 1.58 -8.19 -0.27
C TYR A 4 0.89 -9.55 -0.29
N ARG A 5 -0.15 -9.74 0.53
CA ARG A 5 -0.88 -10.99 0.68
C ARG A 5 -2.39 -10.82 0.53
N VAL A 6 -3.01 -11.75 -0.15
CA VAL A 6 -4.47 -11.80 -0.33
C VAL A 6 -5.17 -12.04 1.00
N GLY A 7 -4.68 -12.99 1.78
CA GLY A 7 -5.23 -13.37 3.08
C GLY A 7 -4.62 -12.60 4.26
N ALA A 8 -5.10 -12.94 5.44
CA ALA A 8 -4.59 -12.42 6.69
C ALA A 8 -3.18 -12.92 6.99
N VAL A 9 -2.44 -12.17 7.81
CA VAL A 9 -1.09 -12.47 8.30
C VAL A 9 -1.12 -12.90 9.76
N GLU A 10 0.05 -13.19 10.35
CA GLU A 10 0.17 -13.62 11.76
C GLU A 10 -0.76 -14.79 12.09
N ASP A 11 -0.62 -15.91 11.39
CA ASP A 11 -1.47 -17.09 11.49
C ASP A 11 -2.98 -16.81 11.32
N GLY A 12 -3.32 -15.84 10.46
CA GLY A 12 -4.70 -15.45 10.20
C GLY A 12 -5.30 -14.52 11.23
N LYS A 13 -4.53 -14.07 12.22
CA LYS A 13 -5.03 -13.27 13.35
C LYS A 13 -5.17 -11.78 13.04
N ARG A 14 -4.35 -11.25 12.12
CA ARG A 14 -4.33 -9.81 11.81
C ARG A 14 -4.36 -9.54 10.31
N GLY A 15 -4.83 -8.36 9.94
CA GLY A 15 -4.82 -7.87 8.56
C GLY A 15 -5.75 -8.65 7.63
N GLY A 16 -5.42 -8.56 6.34
CA GLY A 16 -6.14 -9.23 5.24
C GLY A 16 -7.38 -8.48 4.76
N PHE A 17 -7.58 -8.50 3.45
CA PHE A 17 -8.70 -7.79 2.83
C PHE A 17 -10.09 -8.36 3.21
N GLY A 18 -10.18 -9.61 3.65
CA GLY A 18 -11.45 -10.15 4.13
C GLY A 18 -12.05 -9.36 5.29
N ARG A 19 -11.22 -8.85 6.22
CA ARG A 19 -11.68 -7.96 7.30
C ARG A 19 -12.03 -6.56 6.79
N VAL A 20 -11.27 -6.06 5.81
CA VAL A 20 -11.59 -4.78 5.16
C VAL A 20 -12.96 -4.85 4.48
N VAL A 21 -13.25 -5.95 3.79
CA VAL A 21 -14.59 -6.21 3.17
C VAL A 21 -15.69 -6.15 4.22
N THR A 22 -15.50 -6.79 5.38
CA THR A 22 -16.47 -6.74 6.50
C THR A 22 -16.75 -5.29 6.91
N VAL A 23 -15.68 -4.50 7.15
CA VAL A 23 -15.80 -3.09 7.55
C VAL A 23 -16.52 -2.27 6.48
N VAL A 24 -16.16 -2.43 5.20
CA VAL A 24 -16.81 -1.72 4.08
C VAL A 24 -18.29 -2.04 4.04
N ARG A 25 -18.69 -3.31 4.16
CA ARG A 25 -20.11 -3.72 4.17
C ARG A 25 -20.86 -3.15 5.38
N GLU A 26 -20.24 -3.09 6.55
CA GLU A 26 -20.82 -2.50 7.76
C GLU A 26 -21.07 -1.00 7.59
N LEU A 27 -20.12 -0.27 7.03
CA LEU A 27 -20.28 1.16 6.74
C LEU A 27 -21.39 1.40 5.70
N GLN A 28 -21.44 0.60 4.64
CA GLN A 28 -22.50 0.67 3.63
C GLN A 28 -23.88 0.35 4.23
N ALA A 29 -23.98 -0.63 5.12
CA ALA A 29 -25.22 -0.97 5.82
C ALA A 29 -25.73 0.16 6.73
N GLN A 30 -24.83 1.05 7.18
CA GLN A 30 -25.16 2.29 7.90
C GLN A 30 -25.58 3.42 6.96
N GLY A 31 -25.66 3.18 5.64
CA GLY A 31 -26.02 4.18 4.64
C GLY A 31 -24.88 5.13 4.24
N ARG A 32 -23.63 4.76 4.52
CA ARG A 32 -22.45 5.58 4.17
C ARG A 32 -22.03 5.30 2.74
N GLU A 33 -21.63 6.34 2.02
CA GLU A 33 -21.04 6.23 0.70
C GLU A 33 -19.52 6.05 0.85
N VAL A 34 -19.03 4.82 0.65
CA VAL A 34 -17.64 4.45 0.92
C VAL A 34 -16.79 4.59 -0.34
N ARG A 35 -15.56 5.06 -0.16
CA ARG A 35 -14.46 5.01 -1.13
C ARG A 35 -13.24 4.40 -0.48
N ILE A 36 -12.43 3.68 -1.27
CA ILE A 36 -11.22 3.03 -0.77
C ILE A 36 -10.00 3.73 -1.36
N LEU A 37 -9.06 4.14 -0.52
CA LEU A 37 -7.79 4.72 -0.92
C LEU A 37 -6.66 3.74 -0.57
N HIS A 38 -5.85 3.35 -1.56
CA HIS A 38 -4.73 2.43 -1.35
C HIS A 38 -3.40 3.11 -1.66
N GLY A 39 -2.54 3.18 -0.67
CA GLY A 39 -1.26 3.89 -0.71
C GLY A 39 -0.11 3.17 -1.40
N GLY A 40 -0.38 2.29 -2.39
CA GLY A 40 0.67 1.62 -3.17
C GLY A 40 1.35 0.44 -2.48
N ASP A 41 2.34 -0.15 -3.17
CA ASP A 41 3.11 -1.35 -2.80
C ASP A 41 2.23 -2.59 -2.59
N PHE A 42 1.83 -3.20 -3.70
CA PHE A 42 1.04 -4.42 -3.67
C PHE A 42 1.45 -5.45 -4.74
N LEU A 43 2.12 -5.00 -5.82
CA LEU A 43 2.58 -5.94 -6.84
C LEU A 43 3.80 -6.73 -6.37
N TYR A 44 4.67 -6.11 -5.58
CA TYR A 44 5.92 -6.68 -5.04
C TYR A 44 6.22 -6.09 -3.64
N PRO A 45 7.08 -6.78 -2.86
CA PRO A 45 7.60 -8.14 -3.01
C PRO A 45 6.79 -9.16 -2.19
N SER A 46 6.54 -10.32 -2.75
CA SER A 46 6.06 -11.50 -2.02
C SER A 46 6.43 -12.77 -2.76
N LEU A 47 6.35 -13.95 -2.13
CA LEU A 47 6.52 -15.22 -2.79
C LEU A 47 5.47 -15.39 -3.91
N GLU A 48 4.23 -15.05 -3.61
CA GLU A 48 3.10 -15.09 -4.54
C GLU A 48 3.35 -14.20 -5.76
N SER A 49 3.86 -12.99 -5.52
CA SER A 49 4.18 -12.03 -6.59
C SER A 49 5.34 -12.50 -7.49
N GLN A 50 6.30 -13.26 -6.94
CA GLN A 50 7.34 -13.90 -7.76
C GLN A 50 6.76 -14.93 -8.73
N ILE A 51 5.63 -15.54 -8.37
CA ILE A 51 4.99 -16.61 -9.16
C ILE A 51 3.99 -16.02 -10.16
N TRP A 52 3.16 -15.07 -9.70
CA TRP A 52 2.02 -14.57 -10.46
C TRP A 52 2.12 -13.09 -10.86
N ASN A 53 3.30 -12.48 -10.69
CA ASN A 53 3.56 -11.09 -11.05
C ASN A 53 2.57 -10.09 -10.43
N GLY A 54 2.15 -10.33 -9.16
CA GLY A 54 1.21 -9.45 -8.46
C GLY A 54 -0.27 -9.67 -8.81
N MET A 55 -0.60 -10.56 -9.76
CA MET A 55 -1.97 -10.76 -10.23
C MET A 55 -2.93 -11.23 -9.14
N GLN A 56 -2.45 -11.93 -8.11
CA GLN A 56 -3.24 -12.31 -6.95
C GLN A 56 -3.74 -11.08 -6.17
N MET A 57 -2.92 -10.02 -6.10
CA MET A 57 -3.31 -8.78 -5.43
C MET A 57 -4.25 -7.95 -6.29
N VAL A 58 -4.03 -7.92 -7.62
CA VAL A 58 -4.98 -7.28 -8.55
C VAL A 58 -6.37 -7.91 -8.43
N ASP A 59 -6.45 -9.25 -8.36
CA ASP A 59 -7.72 -9.98 -8.19
C ASP A 59 -8.40 -9.60 -6.85
N ALA A 60 -7.62 -9.51 -5.77
CA ALA A 60 -8.10 -9.12 -4.45
C ALA A 60 -8.58 -7.65 -4.38
N MET A 61 -7.83 -6.74 -5.01
CA MET A 61 -8.19 -5.32 -5.06
C MET A 61 -9.39 -5.07 -5.96
N ASN A 62 -9.51 -5.81 -7.06
CA ASN A 62 -10.72 -5.79 -7.89
C ASN A 62 -11.98 -6.21 -7.12
N TYR A 63 -11.85 -7.18 -6.19
CA TYR A 63 -12.97 -7.56 -5.32
C TYR A 63 -13.40 -6.38 -4.42
N LEU A 64 -12.44 -5.63 -3.88
CA LEU A 64 -12.73 -4.42 -3.09
C LEU A 64 -13.35 -3.31 -3.95
N ASP A 65 -12.85 -3.11 -5.16
CA ASP A 65 -13.38 -2.11 -6.09
C ASP A 65 -14.84 -2.40 -6.51
N ASP A 66 -15.19 -3.68 -6.67
CA ASP A 66 -16.58 -4.09 -6.92
C ASP A 66 -17.53 -3.73 -5.76
N LEU A 67 -17.03 -3.59 -4.54
CA LEU A 67 -17.82 -3.19 -3.37
C LEU A 67 -17.91 -1.67 -3.23
N ALA A 68 -16.79 -0.98 -3.40
CA ALA A 68 -16.68 0.46 -3.27
C ALA A 68 -15.55 0.97 -4.18
N PRO A 69 -15.78 2.04 -4.98
CA PRO A 69 -14.76 2.56 -5.88
C PRO A 69 -13.42 2.76 -5.17
N MET A 70 -12.37 2.25 -5.79
CA MET A 70 -11.04 2.19 -5.22
C MET A 70 -10.05 3.01 -6.03
N TYR A 71 -9.27 3.83 -5.36
CA TYR A 71 -8.24 4.69 -5.93
C TYR A 71 -6.88 4.30 -5.39
N VAL A 72 -5.92 4.10 -6.29
CA VAL A 72 -4.65 3.45 -5.98
C VAL A 72 -3.49 4.29 -6.48
N THR A 73 -2.56 4.64 -5.60
CA THR A 73 -1.27 5.19 -6.02
C THR A 73 -0.25 4.08 -6.28
N LEU A 74 0.81 4.41 -6.98
CA LEU A 74 1.98 3.56 -7.06
C LEU A 74 2.78 3.63 -5.76
N GLY A 75 3.37 2.52 -5.35
CA GLY A 75 4.51 2.53 -4.44
C GLY A 75 5.83 2.36 -5.18
N ASN A 76 6.94 2.31 -4.48
CA ASN A 76 8.25 2.12 -5.10
C ASN A 76 8.44 0.67 -5.61
N HIS A 77 7.75 -0.29 -5.02
CA HIS A 77 7.86 -1.70 -5.41
C HIS A 77 7.06 -2.07 -6.68
N GLU A 78 6.10 -1.27 -7.12
CA GLU A 78 5.50 -1.42 -8.44
C GLU A 78 6.54 -1.26 -9.56
N LEU A 79 7.65 -0.56 -9.29
CA LEU A 79 8.70 -0.24 -10.25
C LEU A 79 9.94 -1.15 -10.15
N ASP A 80 9.92 -2.20 -9.33
CA ASP A 80 11.08 -3.07 -9.05
C ASP A 80 11.50 -3.98 -10.20
N ARG A 81 10.61 -4.26 -11.14
CA ARG A 81 10.91 -5.18 -12.24
C ARG A 81 11.60 -4.51 -13.41
N ARG A 82 12.48 -5.28 -14.07
CA ARG A 82 13.25 -4.79 -15.22
C ARG A 82 12.43 -4.66 -16.50
N THR A 83 11.32 -5.38 -16.59
CA THR A 83 10.47 -5.44 -17.79
C THR A 83 9.05 -4.98 -17.44
N PRO A 84 8.31 -4.40 -18.39
CA PRO A 84 7.01 -3.79 -18.13
C PRO A 84 5.86 -4.78 -18.04
N GLU A 85 6.05 -6.06 -18.42
CA GLU A 85 4.96 -7.03 -18.57
C GLU A 85 4.10 -7.16 -17.32
N HIS A 86 4.69 -7.08 -16.13
CA HIS A 86 3.93 -7.18 -14.88
C HIS A 86 2.98 -5.98 -14.68
N VAL A 87 3.43 -4.77 -15.01
CA VAL A 87 2.58 -3.58 -14.93
C VAL A 87 1.53 -3.57 -16.04
N ILE A 88 1.90 -3.97 -17.26
CA ILE A 88 0.97 -4.11 -18.38
C ILE A 88 -0.17 -5.07 -17.98
N ASN A 89 0.19 -6.23 -17.46
CA ASN A 89 -0.81 -7.22 -17.04
C ASN A 89 -1.65 -6.71 -15.85
N ALA A 90 -1.03 -6.06 -14.88
CA ALA A 90 -1.73 -5.52 -13.71
C ALA A 90 -2.73 -4.44 -14.12
N VAL A 91 -2.32 -3.46 -14.91
CA VAL A 91 -3.20 -2.37 -15.39
C VAL A 91 -4.33 -2.93 -16.25
N ALA A 92 -4.01 -3.81 -17.22
CA ALA A 92 -5.01 -4.42 -18.09
C ALA A 92 -6.07 -5.24 -17.33
N ALA A 93 -5.72 -5.80 -16.17
CA ALA A 93 -6.63 -6.58 -15.34
C ALA A 93 -7.30 -5.77 -14.23
N SER A 94 -6.82 -4.56 -13.93
CA SER A 94 -7.38 -3.71 -12.88
C SER A 94 -8.73 -3.12 -13.28
N ARG A 95 -9.64 -3.03 -12.31
CA ARG A 95 -10.90 -2.28 -12.43
C ARG A 95 -10.85 -0.97 -11.65
N PHE A 96 -9.98 -0.87 -10.67
CA PHE A 96 -9.72 0.33 -9.88
C PHE A 96 -8.91 1.38 -10.66
N ASP A 97 -9.01 2.63 -10.22
CA ASP A 97 -8.30 3.76 -10.83
C ASP A 97 -6.88 3.90 -10.30
N TRP A 98 -5.92 4.02 -11.23
CA TRP A 98 -4.53 4.30 -10.92
C TRP A 98 -4.26 5.80 -10.97
N ILE A 99 -3.63 6.34 -9.93
CA ILE A 99 -3.37 7.78 -9.79
C ILE A 99 -1.88 8.05 -9.57
N SER A 100 -1.30 8.97 -10.33
CA SER A 100 0.03 9.52 -10.06
C SER A 100 0.24 10.87 -10.74
N ASP A 101 0.82 11.81 -10.01
CA ASP A 101 1.20 13.12 -10.53
C ASP A 101 2.70 13.23 -10.85
N ASN A 102 3.52 12.28 -10.41
CA ASN A 102 4.98 12.33 -10.64
C ASN A 102 5.56 11.12 -11.36
N VAL A 103 4.76 10.10 -11.67
CA VAL A 103 5.20 8.93 -12.45
C VAL A 103 4.37 8.84 -13.71
N ARG A 104 4.98 8.38 -14.80
CA ARG A 104 4.30 8.04 -16.05
C ARG A 104 4.80 6.70 -16.53
N PHE A 105 3.88 5.86 -16.97
CA PHE A 105 4.24 4.63 -17.66
C PHE A 105 4.83 4.94 -19.05
N ARG A 106 5.80 4.14 -19.46
CA ARG A 106 6.39 4.12 -20.79
C ARG A 106 6.59 2.67 -21.22
N THR A 107 5.51 1.93 -21.22
CA THR A 107 5.50 0.49 -21.50
C THR A 107 5.52 0.22 -23.01
N GLY A 108 5.11 1.20 -23.80
CA GLY A 108 4.87 1.05 -25.24
C GLY A 108 3.47 0.53 -25.57
N ASP A 109 2.66 0.24 -24.56
CA ASP A 109 1.24 -0.04 -24.70
C ASP A 109 0.45 1.25 -24.41
N PRO A 110 -0.26 1.81 -25.43
CA PRO A 110 -0.92 3.11 -25.27
C PRO A 110 -2.00 3.14 -24.20
N ASP A 111 -2.72 2.04 -24.00
CA ASP A 111 -3.80 1.95 -23.00
C ASP A 111 -3.22 1.95 -21.59
N VAL A 112 -2.11 1.24 -21.39
CA VAL A 112 -1.37 1.22 -20.13
C VAL A 112 -0.71 2.56 -19.86
N ASP A 113 -0.05 3.13 -20.86
CA ASP A 113 0.64 4.42 -20.72
C ASP A 113 -0.32 5.58 -20.39
N ALA A 114 -1.61 5.44 -20.75
CA ALA A 114 -2.68 6.38 -20.43
C ALA A 114 -3.43 6.07 -19.11
N ALA A 115 -3.16 4.94 -18.47
CA ALA A 115 -3.94 4.48 -17.31
C ALA A 115 -3.67 5.27 -16.02
N LEU A 116 -2.47 5.85 -15.87
CA LEU A 116 -2.15 6.71 -14.72
C LEU A 116 -2.81 8.08 -14.88
N GLN A 117 -3.76 8.36 -14.01
CA GLN A 117 -4.47 9.63 -13.97
C GLN A 117 -3.76 10.60 -13.03
N SER A 118 -3.70 11.88 -13.42
CA SER A 118 -3.14 12.96 -12.59
C SER A 118 -4.24 13.94 -12.20
N ALA A 119 -4.10 14.56 -11.02
CA ALA A 119 -5.11 15.49 -10.47
C ALA A 119 -6.52 14.91 -10.60
N PHE A 120 -6.69 13.69 -10.09
CA PHE A 120 -7.90 12.88 -10.26
C PHE A 120 -9.11 13.50 -9.55
N ILE A 121 -10.30 13.39 -10.14
CA ILE A 121 -11.52 13.96 -9.58
C ILE A 121 -12.62 12.89 -9.57
N PHE A 122 -13.34 12.81 -8.46
CA PHE A 122 -14.55 12.02 -8.32
C PHE A 122 -15.65 12.77 -7.56
N ASP A 123 -16.88 12.37 -7.74
CA ASP A 123 -18.02 12.90 -7.01
C ASP A 123 -18.50 11.90 -5.94
N ALA A 124 -18.79 12.40 -4.74
CA ALA A 124 -19.38 11.62 -3.65
C ALA A 124 -20.26 12.52 -2.77
N ALA A 125 -21.43 12.03 -2.36
CA ALA A 125 -22.38 12.74 -1.50
C ALA A 125 -22.71 14.19 -1.96
N GLY A 126 -22.74 14.41 -3.28
CA GLY A 126 -23.00 15.71 -3.89
C GLY A 126 -21.85 16.71 -3.79
N LYS A 127 -20.64 16.25 -3.50
CA LYS A 127 -19.40 17.02 -3.42
C LYS A 127 -18.37 16.51 -4.40
N ARG A 128 -17.50 17.41 -4.87
CA ARG A 128 -16.38 17.07 -5.76
C ARG A 128 -15.09 16.93 -4.96
N PHE A 129 -14.50 15.77 -5.05
CA PHE A 129 -13.23 15.42 -4.42
C PHE A 129 -12.11 15.41 -5.46
N GLY A 130 -11.01 16.09 -5.16
CA GLY A 130 -9.79 16.02 -5.94
C GLY A 130 -8.74 15.21 -5.21
N VAL A 131 -8.02 14.36 -5.92
CA VAL A 131 -6.92 13.56 -5.37
C VAL A 131 -5.64 13.91 -6.11
N PHE A 132 -4.60 14.31 -5.38
CA PHE A 132 -3.25 14.31 -5.91
C PHE A 132 -2.47 13.12 -5.36
N SER A 133 -1.51 12.65 -6.16
CA SER A 133 -0.74 11.47 -5.79
C SER A 133 0.75 11.65 -6.08
N VAL A 134 1.58 11.31 -5.09
CA VAL A 134 3.03 11.40 -5.16
C VAL A 134 3.66 10.11 -4.68
N THR A 135 4.53 9.54 -5.51
CA THR A 135 5.25 8.30 -5.26
C THR A 135 6.74 8.57 -5.06
N LEU A 136 7.36 7.88 -4.11
CA LEU A 136 8.79 7.90 -3.87
C LEU A 136 9.54 7.50 -5.15
N HIS A 137 10.53 8.29 -5.50
CA HIS A 137 11.43 7.97 -6.58
C HIS A 137 12.31 6.78 -6.18
N ALA A 138 12.33 5.73 -6.98
CA ALA A 138 13.27 4.64 -6.79
C ALA A 138 14.70 5.16 -7.03
N GLU A 139 15.50 5.24 -5.97
CA GLU A 139 16.85 5.83 -6.03
C GLU A 139 17.78 5.10 -7.02
N ASP A 140 17.54 3.83 -7.24
CA ASP A 140 18.45 2.99 -8.03
C ASP A 140 18.24 3.03 -9.54
N GLY A 141 17.28 3.75 -10.07
CA GLY A 141 17.10 4.01 -11.52
C GLY A 141 17.28 2.80 -12.46
N GLY A 142 17.71 1.67 -11.91
CA GLY A 142 18.19 0.52 -12.65
C GLY A 142 17.11 -0.22 -13.43
N ASN A 143 15.88 -0.11 -13.00
CA ASN A 143 14.76 -0.86 -13.56
C ASN A 143 13.69 0.05 -14.21
N ALA A 144 13.91 1.36 -14.19
CA ALA A 144 12.96 2.35 -14.70
C ALA A 144 13.06 2.58 -16.22
N ARG A 145 13.51 1.59 -17.02
CA ARG A 145 13.59 1.76 -18.48
C ARG A 145 12.24 2.02 -19.12
N ASP A 146 11.18 1.59 -18.47
CA ASP A 146 9.81 1.66 -18.95
C ASP A 146 8.95 2.66 -18.16
N TYR A 147 9.53 3.31 -17.12
CA TYR A 147 8.85 4.27 -16.26
C TYR A 147 9.67 5.56 -16.18
N ALA A 148 9.01 6.67 -16.16
CA ALA A 148 9.69 7.95 -16.03
C ALA A 148 9.12 8.72 -14.85
N PRO A 149 9.83 8.80 -13.74
CA PRO A 149 9.59 9.85 -12.78
C PRO A 149 9.69 11.19 -13.49
N THR A 150 8.67 12.02 -13.34
CA THR A 150 8.63 13.29 -14.08
C THR A 150 9.29 14.41 -13.29
N ASP A 151 9.38 14.29 -11.97
CA ASP A 151 9.95 15.32 -11.10
C ASP A 151 10.30 14.71 -9.71
N GLY A 152 11.53 14.91 -9.27
CA GLY A 152 11.99 14.51 -7.93
C GLY A 152 11.65 15.52 -6.83
N ASN A 153 11.04 16.66 -7.16
CA ASN A 153 10.60 17.64 -6.17
C ASN A 153 9.15 17.40 -5.79
N TYR A 154 8.92 16.54 -4.80
CA TYR A 154 7.61 16.10 -4.35
C TYR A 154 6.69 17.26 -3.93
N LEU A 155 7.22 18.27 -3.23
CA LEU A 155 6.43 19.43 -2.82
C LEU A 155 5.95 20.24 -4.02
N ALA A 156 6.80 20.44 -5.03
CA ALA A 156 6.42 21.15 -6.25
C ALA A 156 5.39 20.37 -7.07
N VAL A 157 5.48 19.03 -7.10
CA VAL A 157 4.47 18.16 -7.73
C VAL A 157 3.13 18.32 -7.03
N ALA A 158 3.08 18.15 -5.71
CA ALA A 158 1.86 18.30 -4.92
C ALA A 158 1.23 19.68 -5.13
N ARG A 159 2.02 20.75 -5.08
CA ARG A 159 1.54 22.13 -5.31
C ARG A 159 0.87 22.28 -6.66
N ARG A 160 1.53 21.85 -7.76
CA ARG A 160 0.94 21.93 -9.11
C ARG A 160 -0.35 21.14 -9.25
N ALA A 161 -0.40 19.93 -8.68
CA ALA A 161 -1.59 19.12 -8.69
C ALA A 161 -2.74 19.77 -7.91
N ILE A 162 -2.46 20.31 -6.72
CA ILE A 162 -3.43 21.05 -5.90
C ILE A 162 -3.95 22.29 -6.66
N GLU A 163 -3.07 23.08 -7.29
CA GLU A 163 -3.47 24.26 -8.08
C GLU A 163 -4.37 23.84 -9.27
N THR A 164 -4.05 22.73 -9.92
CA THR A 164 -4.89 22.17 -10.97
C THR A 164 -6.27 21.79 -10.45
N LEU A 165 -6.34 21.07 -9.32
CA LEU A 165 -7.59 20.68 -8.68
C LEU A 165 -8.42 21.89 -8.23
N GLU A 166 -7.80 22.89 -7.60
CA GLU A 166 -8.47 24.15 -7.21
C GLU A 166 -9.12 24.83 -8.43
N SER A 167 -8.42 24.86 -9.57
CA SER A 167 -8.92 25.49 -10.80
C SER A 167 -10.17 24.80 -11.36
N THR A 168 -10.39 23.53 -11.02
CA THR A 168 -11.57 22.75 -11.44
C THR A 168 -12.77 22.94 -10.50
N GLY A 169 -12.59 23.64 -9.38
CA GLY A 169 -13.65 23.94 -8.43
C GLY A 169 -14.03 22.73 -7.55
N VAL A 170 -13.08 21.88 -7.15
CA VAL A 170 -13.31 20.81 -6.17
C VAL A 170 -13.66 21.38 -4.81
N ASP A 171 -14.44 20.65 -4.02
CA ASP A 171 -14.80 21.01 -2.64
C ASP A 171 -13.77 20.54 -1.62
N VAL A 172 -13.11 19.40 -1.91
CA VAL A 172 -12.16 18.70 -1.03
C VAL A 172 -10.94 18.30 -1.84
N ILE A 173 -9.75 18.42 -1.26
CA ILE A 173 -8.50 17.89 -1.83
C ILE A 173 -7.91 16.88 -0.88
N ILE A 174 -7.49 15.73 -1.41
CA ILE A 174 -6.90 14.61 -0.70
C ILE A 174 -5.51 14.34 -1.28
N GLY A 175 -4.51 14.11 -0.43
CA GLY A 175 -3.25 13.52 -0.83
C GLY A 175 -3.30 11.99 -0.68
N LEU A 176 -2.99 11.26 -1.75
CA LEU A 176 -2.81 9.82 -1.75
C LEU A 176 -1.36 9.52 -2.14
N THR A 177 -0.51 9.15 -1.18
CA THR A 177 0.93 9.20 -1.35
C THR A 177 1.62 7.87 -1.04
N HIS A 178 2.83 7.73 -1.57
CA HIS A 178 3.75 6.66 -1.18
C HIS A 178 5.17 7.25 -1.05
N VAL A 179 5.40 8.00 0.01
CA VAL A 179 6.66 8.68 0.31
C VAL A 179 6.94 8.60 1.82
N HIS A 180 8.12 9.01 2.23
CA HIS A 180 8.45 9.10 3.65
C HIS A 180 7.53 10.08 4.41
N LEU A 181 7.23 9.75 5.67
CA LEU A 181 6.35 10.55 6.53
C LEU A 181 6.73 12.04 6.58
N TRP A 182 8.03 12.36 6.65
CA TRP A 182 8.47 13.77 6.68
C TRP A 182 8.12 14.54 5.40
N THR A 183 8.11 13.85 4.25
CA THR A 183 7.69 14.42 2.96
C THR A 183 6.19 14.68 2.95
N ASP A 184 5.39 13.76 3.49
CA ASP A 184 3.94 13.98 3.64
C ASP A 184 3.64 15.15 4.56
N VAL A 185 4.36 15.27 5.67
CA VAL A 185 4.21 16.41 6.60
C VAL A 185 4.58 17.73 5.92
N GLU A 186 5.59 17.74 5.07
CA GLU A 186 5.95 18.93 4.29
C GLU A 186 4.81 19.32 3.32
N MET A 187 4.27 18.35 2.59
CA MET A 187 3.12 18.57 1.70
C MET A 187 1.85 18.96 2.46
N ALA A 188 1.62 18.40 3.63
CA ALA A 188 0.47 18.70 4.47
C ALA A 188 0.39 20.19 4.90
N ARG A 189 1.54 20.86 4.99
CA ARG A 189 1.63 22.31 5.29
C ARG A 189 1.11 23.18 4.16
N LEU A 190 0.91 22.64 2.97
CA LEU A 190 0.24 23.35 1.88
C LEU A 190 -1.20 23.75 2.22
N LYS A 191 -1.81 23.14 3.24
CA LYS A 191 -3.13 23.54 3.77
C LYS A 191 -3.19 25.01 4.14
N ALA A 192 -2.10 25.62 4.60
CA ALA A 192 -2.05 27.05 4.93
C ALA A 192 -2.36 27.95 3.72
N GLU A 193 -2.04 27.48 2.51
CA GLU A 193 -2.28 28.19 1.24
C GLU A 193 -3.55 27.66 0.54
N TYR A 194 -3.88 26.37 0.75
CA TYR A 194 -4.98 25.65 0.09
C TYR A 194 -5.89 25.01 1.16
N PRO A 195 -6.83 25.78 1.76
CA PRO A 195 -7.64 25.32 2.90
C PRO A 195 -8.51 24.08 2.59
N LYS A 196 -8.79 23.80 1.33
CA LYS A 196 -9.51 22.59 0.89
C LYS A 196 -8.69 21.31 0.97
N LEU A 197 -7.37 21.38 1.23
CA LEU A 197 -6.55 20.22 1.52
C LEU A 197 -7.00 19.62 2.86
N ALA A 198 -7.80 18.57 2.78
CA ALA A 198 -8.45 17.95 3.92
C ALA A 198 -7.49 17.08 4.72
N PHE A 199 -6.86 16.12 4.06
CA PHE A 199 -5.92 15.17 4.67
C PHE A 199 -4.96 14.57 3.65
N ILE A 200 -3.91 13.91 4.15
CA ILE A 200 -3.03 13.04 3.37
C ILE A 200 -3.09 11.64 3.95
N VAL A 201 -3.28 10.64 3.10
CA VAL A 201 -3.11 9.22 3.43
C VAL A 201 -2.02 8.63 2.56
N GLY A 202 -1.22 7.72 3.13
CA GLY A 202 -0.08 7.19 2.39
C GLY A 202 0.39 5.81 2.83
N GLY A 203 1.43 5.33 2.17
CA GLY A 203 2.14 4.08 2.43
C GLY A 203 3.62 4.29 2.75
N HIS A 204 4.42 3.25 2.50
CA HIS A 204 5.87 3.18 2.61
C HIS A 204 6.41 2.80 4.00
N GLU A 205 5.95 3.40 5.07
CA GLU A 205 6.25 2.94 6.42
C GLU A 205 5.26 1.83 6.78
N HIS A 206 5.65 0.62 6.91
CA HIS A 206 4.78 -0.54 7.16
C HIS A 206 4.05 -0.49 8.50
N GLU A 207 4.35 0.49 9.34
CA GLU A 207 3.73 0.72 10.64
C GLU A 207 2.76 1.91 10.61
N PRO A 208 1.73 1.92 11.47
CA PRO A 208 0.75 2.99 11.49
C PRO A 208 1.39 4.30 11.93
N GLN A 209 1.12 5.37 11.19
CA GLN A 209 1.62 6.71 11.48
C GLN A 209 0.44 7.70 11.53
N PHE A 210 0.52 8.63 12.47
CA PHE A 210 -0.44 9.72 12.59
C PHE A 210 0.23 11.04 12.95
N VAL A 211 -0.01 12.05 12.14
CA VAL A 211 0.35 13.43 12.46
C VAL A 211 -0.92 14.27 12.48
N ALA A 212 -1.21 14.85 13.63
CA ALA A 212 -2.43 15.63 13.84
C ALA A 212 -2.48 16.88 12.94
N GLY A 213 -3.66 17.19 12.44
CA GLY A 213 -3.92 18.39 11.67
C GLY A 213 -3.97 19.66 12.54
N SER A 214 -3.91 20.80 11.86
CA SER A 214 -4.12 22.13 12.41
C SER A 214 -4.76 23.03 11.34
N PRO A 215 -5.15 24.26 11.63
CA PRO A 215 -5.62 25.19 10.60
C PRO A 215 -4.63 25.41 9.44
N ALA A 216 -3.32 25.20 9.68
CA ALA A 216 -2.26 25.41 8.68
C ALA A 216 -1.61 24.11 8.18
N GLN A 217 -2.07 22.94 8.63
CA GLN A 217 -1.52 21.64 8.27
C GLN A 217 -2.62 20.59 8.21
N ALA A 218 -2.71 19.87 7.12
CA ALA A 218 -3.60 18.72 7.02
C ALA A 218 -3.13 17.58 7.93
N PRO A 219 -4.04 16.77 8.50
CA PRO A 219 -3.61 15.53 9.16
C PRO A 219 -2.99 14.57 8.15
N VAL A 220 -2.00 13.80 8.61
CA VAL A 220 -1.35 12.74 7.83
C VAL A 220 -1.61 11.40 8.52
N MET A 221 -2.08 10.42 7.75
CA MET A 221 -2.44 9.10 8.26
C MET A 221 -1.85 8.01 7.37
N LYS A 222 -1.15 7.07 7.96
CA LYS A 222 -0.67 5.86 7.28
C LYS A 222 -1.15 4.63 8.02
N GLY A 223 -1.61 3.62 7.29
CA GLY A 223 -1.97 2.33 7.85
C GLY A 223 -0.74 1.44 8.08
N ALA A 224 -0.97 0.22 8.54
CA ALA A 224 0.07 -0.79 8.61
C ALA A 224 0.00 -1.73 7.39
N SER A 225 1.14 -2.34 7.06
CA SER A 225 1.24 -3.29 5.96
C SER A 225 0.23 -4.44 6.09
N ASN A 226 -0.14 -5.05 4.94
CA ASN A 226 -1.12 -6.13 4.84
C ASN A 226 -2.47 -5.83 5.49
N ALA A 227 -2.86 -4.55 5.49
CA ALA A 227 -4.09 -4.07 6.12
C ALA A 227 -4.22 -4.44 7.61
N ARG A 228 -3.09 -4.55 8.37
CA ARG A 228 -3.14 -4.78 9.83
C ARG A 228 -3.80 -3.62 10.57
N VAL A 229 -3.62 -2.42 10.07
CA VAL A 229 -4.28 -1.20 10.55
C VAL A 229 -4.76 -0.39 9.35
N ILE A 230 -6.01 0.05 9.40
CA ILE A 230 -6.60 0.97 8.41
C ILE A 230 -7.14 2.21 9.11
N TRP A 231 -7.44 3.24 8.36
CA TRP A 231 -8.12 4.45 8.81
C TRP A 231 -9.52 4.53 8.20
N SER A 232 -10.53 4.77 9.06
CA SER A 232 -11.86 5.19 8.63
C SER A 232 -11.93 6.71 8.74
N ILE A 233 -12.17 7.40 7.62
CA ILE A 233 -12.09 8.85 7.55
C ILE A 233 -13.43 9.41 7.09
N ASP A 234 -14.00 10.26 7.91
CA ASP A 234 -15.22 11.01 7.62
C ASP A 234 -14.89 12.44 7.23
N VAL A 235 -15.49 12.89 6.14
CA VAL A 235 -15.39 14.28 5.71
C VAL A 235 -16.75 14.97 5.86
N SER A 236 -16.77 16.01 6.64
CA SER A 236 -17.90 16.93 6.80
C SER A 236 -17.48 18.35 6.40
N PHE A 237 -18.38 19.32 6.51
CA PHE A 237 -18.09 20.69 6.12
C PHE A 237 -18.48 21.65 7.24
N ASP A 238 -17.65 22.64 7.50
CA ASP A 238 -17.93 23.73 8.45
C ASP A 238 -18.89 24.79 7.88
N GLY A 239 -19.13 25.84 8.65
CA GLY A 239 -20.00 26.94 8.26
C GLY A 239 -19.49 27.80 7.09
N GLU A 240 -18.22 27.67 6.74
CA GLU A 240 -17.57 28.34 5.59
C GLU A 240 -17.49 27.43 4.37
N GLY A 241 -17.91 26.17 4.50
CA GLY A 241 -17.87 25.16 3.45
C GLY A 241 -16.50 24.50 3.28
N LEU A 242 -15.60 24.64 4.25
CA LEU A 242 -14.31 23.98 4.27
C LEU A 242 -14.41 22.56 4.84
N PRO A 243 -13.57 21.62 4.37
CA PRO A 243 -13.60 20.24 4.85
C PRO A 243 -13.12 20.12 6.29
N VAL A 244 -13.90 19.40 7.09
CA VAL A 244 -13.59 18.97 8.45
C VAL A 244 -13.44 17.46 8.44
N VAL A 245 -12.32 16.96 8.97
CA VAL A 245 -11.93 15.54 8.96
C VAL A 245 -12.09 14.98 10.35
N ASP A 246 -12.81 13.86 10.45
CA ASP A 246 -12.84 12.98 11.61
C ASP A 246 -12.28 11.60 11.19
N ALA A 247 -11.36 11.05 11.96
CA ALA A 247 -10.63 9.86 11.54
C ALA A 247 -10.40 8.91 12.71
N ASP A 248 -10.85 7.67 12.50
CA ASP A 248 -10.68 6.57 13.44
C ASP A 248 -9.66 5.55 12.93
N VAL A 249 -8.73 5.16 13.78
CA VAL A 249 -7.80 4.07 13.52
C VAL A 249 -8.50 2.73 13.84
N MET A 250 -8.37 1.77 12.93
CA MET A 250 -8.99 0.45 13.08
C MET A 250 -7.95 -0.65 12.94
N GLU A 251 -7.77 -1.43 14.01
CA GLU A 251 -6.95 -2.63 13.98
C GLU A 251 -7.75 -3.80 13.37
N MET A 252 -7.25 -4.35 12.28
CA MET A 252 -7.85 -5.52 11.61
C MET A 252 -7.40 -6.80 12.32
N GLY A 253 -7.93 -7.02 13.52
CA GLY A 253 -7.62 -8.15 14.40
C GLY A 253 -8.75 -9.18 14.50
N VAL A 254 -8.59 -10.13 15.42
CA VAL A 254 -9.54 -11.22 15.65
C VAL A 254 -10.96 -10.78 16.07
N GLY A 255 -11.13 -9.52 16.46
CA GLY A 255 -12.46 -8.96 16.76
C GLY A 255 -13.31 -8.66 15.53
N ILE A 256 -12.74 -8.71 14.33
CA ILE A 256 -13.42 -8.50 13.05
C ILE A 256 -13.33 -9.80 12.26
N GLU A 257 -14.47 -10.48 12.08
CA GLU A 257 -14.51 -11.71 11.29
C GLU A 257 -14.29 -11.40 9.80
N PRO A 258 -13.40 -12.14 9.11
CA PRO A 258 -13.25 -12.00 7.67
C PRO A 258 -14.55 -12.32 6.93
N ASP A 259 -14.84 -11.56 5.89
CA ASP A 259 -16.01 -11.78 5.05
C ASP A 259 -15.98 -13.19 4.42
N PRO A 260 -17.07 -13.97 4.51
CA PRO A 260 -17.10 -15.35 4.03
C PRO A 260 -17.01 -15.49 2.52
N ASP A 261 -17.54 -14.50 1.77
CA ASP A 261 -17.49 -14.52 0.30
C ASP A 261 -16.04 -14.22 -0.18
N TYR A 262 -15.37 -13.25 0.47
CA TYR A 262 -13.96 -12.98 0.20
C TYR A 262 -13.05 -14.16 0.54
N ALA A 263 -13.39 -14.93 1.56
CA ALA A 263 -12.63 -16.11 1.94
C ALA A 263 -12.53 -17.18 0.83
N GLU A 264 -13.42 -17.16 -0.18
CA GLU A 264 -13.31 -18.03 -1.35
C GLU A 264 -12.14 -17.63 -2.25
N LEU A 265 -11.94 -16.32 -2.42
CA LEU A 265 -10.82 -15.77 -3.17
C LEU A 265 -9.48 -16.09 -2.49
N ASP A 266 -9.40 -15.91 -1.18
CA ASP A 266 -8.21 -16.25 -0.40
C ASP A 266 -7.88 -17.75 -0.53
N ARG A 267 -8.87 -18.63 -0.35
CA ARG A 267 -8.70 -20.10 -0.52
C ARG A 267 -8.24 -20.48 -1.94
N LYS A 268 -8.76 -19.82 -2.97
CA LYS A 268 -8.34 -20.02 -4.36
C LYS A 268 -6.83 -19.80 -4.52
N TRP A 269 -6.34 -18.63 -4.12
CA TRP A 269 -4.94 -18.27 -4.28
C TRP A 269 -4.02 -19.09 -3.35
N ARG A 270 -4.45 -19.32 -2.11
CA ARG A 270 -3.74 -20.19 -1.18
C ARG A 270 -3.64 -21.62 -1.70
N GLY A 271 -4.72 -22.17 -2.27
CA GLY A 271 -4.73 -23.50 -2.88
C GLY A 271 -3.72 -23.62 -4.03
N GLN A 272 -3.69 -22.64 -4.94
CA GLN A 272 -2.70 -22.61 -6.03
C GLN A 272 -1.25 -22.51 -5.51
N LEU A 273 -1.02 -21.81 -4.42
CA LEU A 273 0.30 -21.72 -3.79
C LEU A 273 0.73 -23.07 -3.23
N LEU A 274 -0.17 -23.76 -2.54
CA LEU A 274 0.10 -25.11 -1.98
C LEU A 274 0.27 -26.19 -3.05
N GLU A 275 -0.37 -26.06 -4.21
CA GLU A 275 -0.11 -26.93 -5.36
C GLU A 275 1.35 -26.81 -5.84
N LYS A 276 1.91 -25.59 -5.85
CA LYS A 276 3.31 -25.34 -6.22
C LYS A 276 4.29 -25.70 -5.12
N PHE A 277 3.91 -25.48 -3.86
CA PHE A 277 4.74 -25.68 -2.68
C PHE A 277 3.99 -26.54 -1.65
N PRO A 278 3.85 -27.86 -1.87
CA PRO A 278 3.05 -28.72 -0.99
C PRO A 278 3.52 -28.78 0.47
N PHE A 279 4.77 -28.37 0.71
CA PHE A 279 5.36 -28.36 2.06
C PHE A 279 5.40 -26.96 2.68
N LEU A 280 4.75 -25.97 2.09
CA LEU A 280 4.81 -24.58 2.56
C LEU A 280 4.32 -24.45 4.01
N ASP A 281 3.29 -25.20 4.39
CA ASP A 281 2.75 -25.23 5.75
C ASP A 281 3.36 -26.32 6.63
N ALA A 282 4.38 -27.03 6.14
CA ALA A 282 5.02 -28.08 6.92
C ALA A 282 5.85 -27.48 8.04
N ARG A 283 5.70 -28.01 9.24
CA ARG A 283 6.54 -27.64 10.36
C ARG A 283 7.97 -28.13 10.11
N VAL A 284 8.90 -27.23 9.91
CA VAL A 284 10.31 -27.52 9.64
C VAL A 284 11.16 -27.62 10.91
N GLY A 285 10.65 -27.08 12.04
CA GLY A 285 11.37 -27.10 13.31
C GLY A 285 10.59 -26.43 14.43
N THR A 286 11.26 -26.24 15.55
CA THR A 286 10.76 -25.46 16.69
C THR A 286 11.89 -24.59 17.22
N ALA A 287 11.67 -23.31 17.35
CA ALA A 287 12.58 -22.43 18.04
C ALA A 287 12.59 -22.73 19.55
N ALA A 288 13.76 -22.78 20.16
CA ALA A 288 13.88 -23.01 21.60
C ALA A 288 13.46 -21.76 22.42
N PHE A 289 13.40 -20.60 21.78
CA PHE A 289 12.99 -19.32 22.34
C PHE A 289 12.40 -18.46 21.20
N PRO A 290 11.55 -17.47 21.51
CA PRO A 290 11.02 -16.57 20.51
C PRO A 290 12.14 -15.83 19.77
N MET A 291 12.15 -15.87 18.44
CA MET A 291 13.10 -15.11 17.63
C MET A 291 12.37 -13.88 17.09
N ASP A 292 12.88 -12.71 17.42
CA ASP A 292 12.37 -11.45 16.92
C ASP A 292 12.75 -11.27 15.45
N ALA A 293 11.76 -11.32 14.57
CA ALA A 293 11.87 -11.11 13.14
C ALA A 293 11.03 -9.90 12.68
N THR A 294 10.65 -9.02 13.62
CA THR A 294 9.96 -7.76 13.30
C THR A 294 10.86 -6.88 12.44
N GLU A 295 10.24 -6.15 11.52
CA GLU A 295 10.98 -5.28 10.59
C GLU A 295 11.80 -4.22 11.33
N GLU A 296 11.24 -3.62 12.39
CA GLU A 296 11.94 -2.67 13.22
C GLU A 296 13.23 -3.25 13.80
N THR A 297 13.17 -4.46 14.33
CA THR A 297 14.34 -5.06 14.99
C THR A 297 15.38 -5.54 13.99
N VAL A 298 14.97 -6.27 12.94
CA VAL A 298 15.93 -6.83 11.96
C VAL A 298 16.64 -5.76 11.12
N ARG A 299 16.04 -4.59 10.94
CA ARG A 299 16.66 -3.47 10.22
C ARG A 299 17.66 -2.68 11.06
N ASN A 300 17.55 -2.73 12.38
CA ASN A 300 18.33 -1.87 13.28
C ASN A 300 19.32 -2.63 14.17
N ARG A 301 19.18 -3.94 14.27
CA ARG A 301 19.97 -4.77 15.21
C ARG A 301 20.27 -6.14 14.63
N GLU A 302 21.33 -6.77 15.16
CA GLU A 302 21.56 -8.20 15.03
C GLU A 302 20.46 -8.98 15.76
N THR A 303 19.87 -9.99 15.11
CA THR A 303 18.79 -10.80 15.67
C THR A 303 19.08 -12.29 15.57
N ALA A 304 18.50 -13.10 16.46
CA ALA A 304 18.60 -14.56 16.39
C ALA A 304 18.01 -15.09 15.08
N TRP A 305 16.95 -14.46 14.55
CA TRP A 305 16.38 -14.81 13.26
C TRP A 305 17.35 -14.54 12.11
N GLY A 306 17.94 -13.34 12.05
CA GLY A 306 18.94 -13.00 11.04
C GLY A 306 20.14 -13.96 11.05
N ASN A 307 20.66 -14.24 12.24
CA ASN A 307 21.76 -15.21 12.42
C ASN A 307 21.37 -16.61 11.96
N PHE A 308 20.17 -17.09 12.32
CA PHE A 308 19.68 -18.39 11.87
C PHE A 308 19.64 -18.47 10.35
N ILE A 309 19.13 -17.46 9.64
CA ILE A 309 19.05 -17.45 8.19
C ILE A 309 20.44 -17.51 7.54
N VAL A 310 21.38 -16.67 8.00
CA VAL A 310 22.73 -16.66 7.41
C VAL A 310 23.51 -17.95 7.71
N ASP A 311 23.29 -18.56 8.87
CA ASP A 311 23.83 -19.89 9.18
C ASP A 311 23.26 -20.96 8.23
N GLN A 312 21.96 -20.93 7.95
CA GLN A 312 21.35 -21.84 6.97
C GLN A 312 21.90 -21.60 5.55
N MET A 313 22.17 -20.35 5.18
CA MET A 313 22.79 -20.03 3.90
C MET A 313 24.21 -20.64 3.80
N LEU A 314 25.03 -20.50 4.83
CA LEU A 314 26.36 -21.15 4.87
C LEU A 314 26.25 -22.67 4.72
N MET A 315 25.33 -23.30 5.45
CA MET A 315 25.13 -24.75 5.40
C MET A 315 24.64 -25.23 4.04
N ALA A 316 23.84 -24.44 3.34
CA ALA A 316 23.28 -24.79 2.02
C ALA A 316 24.35 -24.90 0.93
N PHE A 317 25.50 -24.23 1.06
CA PHE A 317 26.58 -24.28 0.09
C PHE A 317 27.58 -25.43 0.33
N GLY A 318 27.45 -26.20 1.42
CA GLY A 318 28.30 -27.32 1.77
C GLY A 318 29.73 -26.92 2.17
N GLU A 319 30.49 -27.89 2.73
CA GLU A 319 31.89 -27.71 3.14
C GLU A 319 32.86 -27.52 1.97
N PRO A 320 33.83 -26.63 2.00
CA PRO A 320 33.97 -25.32 2.62
C PRO A 320 34.00 -24.21 1.55
N THR A 321 32.89 -23.80 1.00
CA THR A 321 32.86 -22.87 -0.13
C THR A 321 32.65 -21.41 0.27
N ALA A 322 32.31 -21.12 1.53
CA ALA A 322 32.17 -19.76 2.04
C ALA A 322 32.66 -19.65 3.50
N ASP A 323 33.40 -18.59 3.82
CA ASP A 323 33.89 -18.33 5.17
C ASP A 323 32.85 -17.54 6.00
N PHE A 324 31.92 -16.85 5.34
CA PHE A 324 30.85 -16.09 5.99
C PHE A 324 29.66 -15.91 5.04
N ALA A 325 28.49 -15.64 5.61
CA ALA A 325 27.30 -15.22 4.88
C ALA A 325 26.73 -13.92 5.46
N PHE A 326 26.10 -13.15 4.61
CA PHE A 326 25.32 -11.98 5.02
C PHE A 326 24.11 -11.81 4.12
N ILE A 327 23.06 -11.19 4.64
CA ILE A 327 21.85 -10.89 3.92
C ILE A 327 21.42 -9.45 4.22
N ASN A 328 20.84 -8.79 3.22
CA ASN A 328 20.18 -7.51 3.46
C ASN A 328 18.97 -7.72 4.40
N SER A 329 18.93 -7.00 5.51
CA SER A 329 17.86 -7.09 6.50
C SER A 329 16.46 -6.83 5.89
N GLY A 330 16.36 -5.93 4.92
CA GLY A 330 15.13 -5.69 4.15
C GLY A 330 14.62 -6.89 3.35
N SER A 331 15.40 -7.97 3.21
CA SER A 331 14.96 -9.23 2.61
C SER A 331 14.31 -10.18 3.62
N LEU A 332 14.39 -9.89 4.91
CA LEU A 332 13.81 -10.69 6.00
C LEU A 332 12.40 -10.16 6.31
N ARG A 333 11.42 -10.56 5.51
CA ARG A 333 10.08 -9.98 5.50
C ARG A 333 9.03 -10.83 6.22
N ILE A 334 9.31 -11.26 7.45
CA ILE A 334 8.33 -11.95 8.31
C ILE A 334 7.49 -10.94 9.08
N ASP A 335 8.15 -9.95 9.68
CA ASP A 335 7.55 -8.89 10.49
C ASP A 335 6.71 -9.43 11.66
N ASP A 336 7.21 -10.46 12.32
CA ASP A 336 6.57 -11.15 13.44
C ASP A 336 7.62 -11.84 14.32
N TYR A 337 7.19 -12.47 15.40
CA TYR A 337 7.98 -13.38 16.23
C TYR A 337 7.82 -14.84 15.74
N ILE A 338 8.92 -15.57 15.73
CA ILE A 338 8.99 -16.99 15.35
C ILE A 338 9.19 -17.85 16.58
#